data_8761f62b35d29d3854a4c11809b51065
#
_entry.id   8761f62b35d29d3854a4c11809b51065
#
_cell.length_a   1.000
_cell.length_b   1.000
_cell.length_c   1.000
_cell.angle_alpha   90.00
_cell.angle_beta   90.00
_cell.angle_gamma   90.00
#
_symmetry.space_group_name_H-M   'P 1'
#
loop_
_entity.id
_entity.type
_entity.pdbx_description
1 polymer ?
#
loop_
_entity_poly.entity_id
_entity_poly.type
_entity_poly.pdbx_seq_one_letter_code
_entity_poly.pdbx_strand_id
1 'polypeptide(L)'
;MLAGFAFLGHFNRVGISVVGKQLIAGGTFSEVEMGTIYSAFLLVYTICMLPGGWWIDRVGPAAALRWMGIGFGIGGILTGLLGWIGLAPAALWWGLFVVRSAAGAMSTPLHPGAARGVSLWSSFGTRSTANGLVTAGALVGIALTFPGFGGLINAFGWPGACIAGGGMLCGFTILWSFVAPPRHESPAETNAGEPGTQRVGLGSLLKNRSLLLLTASYATVGYFQYLFFYWMEFYFGETLKLPESESRNASFTVTMAMAAGMAVGGRCSDELCVRFGVRWGRRMTALVGMGLSALFAVFGVAVSDPKLVVLLFSLALGSLGLCEGLFWTASTELGGRIGGTASAVLNTGGNLGGVIAPVLTPWLAESYGWTTAIGVACAICAIGGGLWMGIAPAASAEAAIEGCPAETPDGEPPG
;
A
#
# COMPACT_ATOMS: atom_id res chain seq x y z
N MET A 1 -10.90 10.71 5.46
CA MET A 1 -10.63 9.83 6.63
C MET A 1 -9.92 8.53 6.27
N LEU A 2 -10.24 7.81 5.17
CA LEU A 2 -9.51 6.59 4.78
C LEU A 2 -7.99 6.82 4.63
N ALA A 3 -7.58 7.92 3.99
CA ALA A 3 -6.17 8.31 3.90
C ALA A 3 -5.52 8.57 5.28
N GLY A 4 -6.30 9.06 6.26
CA GLY A 4 -5.84 9.21 7.64
C GLY A 4 -5.57 7.87 8.34
N PHE A 5 -6.38 6.85 8.09
CA PHE A 5 -6.09 5.48 8.54
C PHE A 5 -4.82 4.93 7.92
N ALA A 6 -4.64 5.14 6.61
CA ALA A 6 -3.45 4.70 5.90
C ALA A 6 -2.20 5.40 6.43
N PHE A 7 -2.28 6.71 6.65
CA PHE A 7 -1.22 7.52 7.26
C PHE A 7 -0.84 7.02 8.66
N LEU A 8 -1.81 6.99 9.60
CA LEU A 8 -1.55 6.60 10.99
C LEU A 8 -1.17 5.13 11.12
N GLY A 9 -1.76 4.26 10.31
CA GLY A 9 -1.42 2.85 10.26
C GLY A 9 0.05 2.64 9.87
N HIS A 10 0.53 3.29 8.81
CA HIS A 10 1.92 3.17 8.38
C HIS A 10 2.90 3.91 9.31
N PHE A 11 2.52 5.06 9.84
CA PHE A 11 3.27 5.76 10.87
C PHE A 11 3.56 4.85 12.08
N ASN A 12 2.55 4.16 12.60
CA ASN A 12 2.73 3.21 13.70
C ASN A 12 3.47 1.93 13.29
N ARG A 13 3.23 1.44 12.05
CA ARG A 13 3.90 0.23 11.54
C ARG A 13 5.40 0.42 11.46
N VAL A 14 5.84 1.54 10.89
CA VAL A 14 7.26 1.85 10.68
C VAL A 14 7.92 2.41 11.94
N GLY A 15 7.16 3.00 12.87
CA GLY A 15 7.67 3.56 14.12
C GLY A 15 8.53 2.60 14.94
N ILE A 16 8.23 1.29 14.89
CA ILE A 16 9.04 0.28 15.57
C ILE A 16 10.48 0.18 15.03
N SER A 17 10.74 0.56 13.78
CA SER A 17 12.11 0.56 13.23
C SER A 17 12.97 1.67 13.86
N VAL A 18 12.35 2.81 14.19
CA VAL A 18 13.01 3.91 14.90
C VAL A 18 13.31 3.51 16.34
N VAL A 19 12.36 2.84 17.01
CA VAL A 19 12.54 2.26 18.35
C VAL A 19 13.65 1.21 18.35
N GLY A 20 13.66 0.33 17.35
CA GLY A 20 14.64 -0.74 17.25
C GLY A 20 16.09 -0.22 17.16
N LYS A 21 16.32 0.89 16.45
CA LYS A 21 17.65 1.53 16.43
C LYS A 21 18.12 1.91 17.84
N GLN A 22 17.23 2.41 18.70
CA GLN A 22 17.58 2.74 20.09
C GLN A 22 17.84 1.50 20.95
N LEU A 23 17.04 0.45 20.80
CA LEU A 23 17.18 -0.79 21.55
C LEU A 23 18.47 -1.53 21.19
N ILE A 24 18.87 -1.49 19.91
CA ILE A 24 20.14 -2.04 19.42
C ILE A 24 21.31 -1.18 19.93
N ALA A 25 21.25 0.13 19.73
CA ALA A 25 22.31 1.05 20.19
C ALA A 25 22.50 1.02 21.71
N GLY A 26 21.42 0.80 22.48
CA GLY A 26 21.45 0.63 23.94
C GLY A 26 21.89 -0.76 24.41
N GLY A 27 22.21 -1.68 23.50
CA GLY A 27 22.64 -3.05 23.84
C GLY A 27 21.55 -3.93 24.45
N THR A 28 20.27 -3.53 24.35
CA THR A 28 19.13 -4.33 24.85
C THR A 28 18.88 -5.55 23.97
N PHE A 29 18.96 -5.36 22.64
CA PHE A 29 18.78 -6.41 21.64
C PHE A 29 19.89 -6.36 20.58
N SER A 30 20.19 -7.53 20.00
CA SER A 30 20.98 -7.65 18.78
C SER A 30 20.13 -7.27 17.55
N GLU A 31 20.80 -7.02 16.41
CA GLU A 31 20.13 -6.77 15.12
C GLU A 31 19.25 -7.95 14.70
N VAL A 32 19.71 -9.19 14.98
CA VAL A 32 18.97 -10.42 14.67
C VAL A 32 17.67 -10.52 15.49
N GLU A 33 17.74 -10.23 16.80
CA GLU A 33 16.57 -10.25 17.67
C GLU A 33 15.54 -9.20 17.25
N MET A 34 15.95 -7.98 16.90
CA MET A 34 15.04 -6.96 16.35
C MET A 34 14.50 -7.36 14.98
N GLY A 35 15.33 -7.94 14.13
CA GLY A 35 14.92 -8.45 12.82
C GLY A 35 13.82 -9.51 12.94
N THR A 36 13.90 -10.41 13.94
CA THR A 36 12.85 -11.41 14.18
C THR A 36 11.52 -10.79 14.62
N ILE A 37 11.55 -9.72 15.45
CA ILE A 37 10.34 -8.98 15.84
C ILE A 37 9.68 -8.29 14.63
N TYR A 38 10.48 -7.70 13.72
CA TYR A 38 9.96 -7.10 12.48
C TYR A 38 9.34 -8.17 11.55
N SER A 39 10.04 -9.30 11.42
CA SER A 39 9.61 -10.41 10.58
C SER A 39 8.32 -11.07 11.10
N ALA A 40 8.16 -11.16 12.42
CA ALA A 40 6.96 -11.71 13.04
C ALA A 40 5.70 -10.92 12.65
N PHE A 41 5.77 -9.58 12.66
CA PHE A 41 4.68 -8.73 12.18
C PHE A 41 4.32 -9.03 10.73
N LEU A 42 5.33 -9.05 9.84
CA LEU A 42 5.12 -9.24 8.40
C LEU A 42 4.61 -10.64 8.07
N LEU A 43 5.11 -11.66 8.75
CA LEU A 43 4.69 -13.05 8.58
C LEU A 43 3.20 -13.21 8.93
N VAL A 44 2.82 -12.76 10.13
CA VAL A 44 1.42 -12.87 10.58
C VAL A 44 0.50 -11.99 9.73
N TYR A 45 0.92 -10.78 9.37
CA TYR A 45 0.22 -9.92 8.42
C TYR A 45 -0.07 -10.65 7.10
N THR A 46 0.94 -11.32 6.54
CA THR A 46 0.80 -12.03 5.24
C THR A 46 -0.13 -13.24 5.36
N ILE A 47 0.01 -14.05 6.42
CA ILE A 47 -0.85 -15.22 6.65
C ILE A 47 -2.31 -14.78 6.87
N CYS A 48 -2.52 -13.71 7.63
CA CYS A 48 -3.85 -13.21 7.94
C CYS A 48 -4.47 -12.35 6.83
N MET A 49 -3.77 -12.11 5.71
CA MET A 49 -4.27 -11.24 4.65
C MET A 49 -5.55 -11.77 4.02
N LEU A 50 -5.58 -13.03 3.57
CA LEU A 50 -6.77 -13.63 2.97
C LEU A 50 -7.93 -13.79 3.96
N PRO A 51 -7.73 -14.33 5.18
CA PRO A 51 -8.76 -14.33 6.22
C PRO A 51 -9.29 -12.93 6.54
N GLY A 52 -8.40 -11.92 6.56
CA GLY A 52 -8.75 -10.51 6.77
C GLY A 52 -9.67 -9.97 5.68
N GLY A 53 -9.37 -10.25 4.41
CA GLY A 53 -10.20 -9.87 3.28
C GLY A 53 -11.62 -10.48 3.35
N TRP A 54 -11.69 -11.78 3.66
CA TRP A 54 -12.97 -12.46 3.86
C TRP A 54 -13.77 -11.89 5.07
N TRP A 55 -13.08 -11.53 6.12
CA TRP A 55 -13.71 -10.89 7.27
C TRP A 55 -14.26 -9.51 6.93
N ILE A 56 -13.52 -8.69 6.15
CA ILE A 56 -13.99 -7.38 5.66
C ILE A 56 -15.32 -7.53 4.90
N ASP A 57 -15.42 -8.52 4.02
CA ASP A 57 -16.64 -8.74 3.24
C ASP A 57 -17.84 -9.16 4.10
N ARG A 58 -17.58 -9.80 5.28
CA ARG A 58 -18.64 -10.18 6.22
C ARG A 58 -19.12 -9.06 7.13
N VAL A 59 -18.17 -8.33 7.74
CA VAL A 59 -18.52 -7.30 8.75
C VAL A 59 -18.72 -5.92 8.14
N GLY A 60 -18.29 -5.74 6.90
CA GLY A 60 -18.24 -4.47 6.21
C GLY A 60 -16.98 -3.65 6.50
N PRO A 61 -16.58 -2.76 5.55
CA PRO A 61 -15.32 -2.03 5.66
C PRO A 61 -15.27 -1.05 6.84
N ALA A 62 -16.40 -0.42 7.20
CA ALA A 62 -16.45 0.52 8.32
C ALA A 62 -16.13 -0.18 9.66
N ALA A 63 -16.72 -1.35 9.91
CA ALA A 63 -16.46 -2.14 11.10
C ALA A 63 -15.04 -2.73 11.08
N ALA A 64 -14.60 -3.27 9.93
CA ALA A 64 -13.27 -3.84 9.79
C ALA A 64 -12.17 -2.80 10.08
N LEU A 65 -12.28 -1.58 9.55
CA LEU A 65 -11.36 -0.47 9.83
C LEU A 65 -11.40 -0.02 11.29
N ARG A 66 -12.59 -0.06 11.92
CA ARG A 66 -12.72 0.24 13.36
C ARG A 66 -11.96 -0.78 14.21
N TRP A 67 -12.16 -2.07 13.97
CA TRP A 67 -11.44 -3.13 14.67
C TRP A 67 -9.93 -3.07 14.41
N MET A 68 -9.54 -2.79 13.16
CA MET A 68 -8.14 -2.60 12.79
C MET A 68 -7.53 -1.44 13.58
N GLY A 69 -8.16 -0.26 13.57
CA GLY A 69 -7.59 0.93 14.21
C GLY A 69 -7.49 0.79 15.73
N ILE A 70 -8.51 0.22 16.40
CA ILE A 70 -8.46 -0.05 17.84
C ILE A 70 -7.42 -1.15 18.14
N GLY A 71 -7.50 -2.29 17.47
CA GLY A 71 -6.61 -3.43 17.75
C GLY A 71 -5.13 -3.10 17.47
N PHE A 72 -4.85 -2.44 16.35
CA PHE A 72 -3.49 -2.03 16.02
C PHE A 72 -3.00 -0.89 16.93
N GLY A 73 -3.87 0.07 17.27
CA GLY A 73 -3.54 1.14 18.21
C GLY A 73 -3.26 0.61 19.62
N ILE A 74 -4.07 -0.33 20.13
CA ILE A 74 -3.79 -1.04 21.40
C ILE A 74 -2.44 -1.78 21.31
N GLY A 75 -2.13 -2.43 20.19
CA GLY A 75 -0.83 -3.05 19.97
C GLY A 75 0.34 -2.06 20.14
N GLY A 76 0.19 -0.83 19.64
CA GLY A 76 1.15 0.25 19.86
C GLY A 76 1.27 0.64 21.34
N ILE A 77 0.15 0.82 22.02
CA ILE A 77 0.11 1.14 23.46
C ILE A 77 0.77 0.02 24.27
N LEU A 78 0.43 -1.24 24.01
CA LEU A 78 1.02 -2.39 24.71
C LEU A 78 2.53 -2.49 24.46
N THR A 79 3.00 -2.20 23.22
CA THR A 79 4.43 -2.11 22.91
C THR A 79 5.14 -1.12 23.84
N GLY A 80 4.55 0.05 24.05
CA GLY A 80 5.13 1.06 24.95
C GLY A 80 5.05 0.67 26.42
N LEU A 81 3.92 0.10 26.88
CA LEU A 81 3.75 -0.37 28.26
C LEU A 81 4.79 -1.44 28.62
N LEU A 82 5.08 -2.38 27.72
CA LEU A 82 6.14 -3.38 27.94
C LEU A 82 7.50 -2.71 28.21
N GLY A 83 7.78 -1.59 27.57
CA GLY A 83 9.01 -0.84 27.79
C GLY A 83 9.06 -0.13 29.16
N TRP A 84 7.91 0.27 29.71
CA TRP A 84 7.86 0.92 31.03
C TRP A 84 7.92 -0.03 32.22
N ILE A 85 7.52 -1.29 32.05
CA ILE A 85 7.50 -2.27 33.14
C ILE A 85 8.91 -2.67 33.61
N GLY A 86 9.96 -2.41 32.82
CA GLY A 86 11.32 -2.74 33.19
C GLY A 86 11.61 -4.25 33.16
N LEU A 87 11.06 -4.96 32.18
CA LEU A 87 11.25 -6.40 32.01
C LEU A 87 12.69 -6.76 31.69
N ALA A 88 13.13 -7.95 32.11
CA ALA A 88 14.38 -8.53 31.64
C ALA A 88 14.38 -8.64 30.11
N PRO A 89 15.54 -8.49 29.41
CA PRO A 89 15.61 -8.46 27.94
C PRO A 89 14.88 -9.61 27.25
N ALA A 90 15.01 -10.84 27.73
CA ALA A 90 14.32 -12.00 27.17
C ALA A 90 12.78 -11.91 27.29
N ALA A 91 12.28 -11.46 28.43
CA ALA A 91 10.84 -11.29 28.64
C ALA A 91 10.28 -10.13 27.79
N LEU A 92 11.02 -9.03 27.66
CA LEU A 92 10.69 -7.92 26.79
C LEU A 92 10.65 -8.36 25.31
N TRP A 93 11.63 -9.17 24.88
CA TRP A 93 11.68 -9.71 23.51
C TRP A 93 10.42 -10.53 23.19
N TRP A 94 10.07 -11.48 24.06
CA TRP A 94 8.85 -12.30 23.87
C TRP A 94 7.58 -11.46 23.90
N GLY A 95 7.49 -10.49 24.80
CA GLY A 95 6.38 -9.54 24.84
C GLY A 95 6.23 -8.75 23.54
N LEU A 96 7.31 -8.18 23.05
CA LEU A 96 7.32 -7.46 21.76
C LEU A 96 7.00 -8.38 20.60
N PHE A 97 7.55 -9.59 20.57
CA PHE A 97 7.29 -10.59 19.52
C PHE A 97 5.80 -10.92 19.44
N VAL A 98 5.15 -11.21 20.55
CA VAL A 98 3.72 -11.56 20.61
C VAL A 98 2.85 -10.36 20.24
N VAL A 99 3.11 -9.19 20.85
CA VAL A 99 2.32 -7.98 20.60
C VAL A 99 2.45 -7.53 19.13
N ARG A 100 3.65 -7.60 18.56
CA ARG A 100 3.88 -7.25 17.14
C ARG A 100 3.27 -8.26 16.19
N SER A 101 3.29 -9.53 16.51
CA SER A 101 2.57 -10.57 15.76
C SER A 101 1.06 -10.31 15.73
N ALA A 102 0.46 -10.04 16.88
CA ALA A 102 -0.96 -9.71 16.98
C ALA A 102 -1.30 -8.40 16.22
N ALA A 103 -0.43 -7.38 16.32
CA ALA A 103 -0.58 -6.14 15.58
C ALA A 103 -0.52 -6.37 14.06
N GLY A 104 0.31 -7.31 13.59
CA GLY A 104 0.35 -7.76 12.20
C GLY A 104 -1.00 -8.27 11.72
N ALA A 105 -1.63 -9.19 12.47
CA ALA A 105 -2.98 -9.68 12.16
C ALA A 105 -4.02 -8.55 12.13
N MET A 106 -4.01 -7.67 13.14
CA MET A 106 -4.97 -6.56 13.24
C MET A 106 -4.81 -5.54 12.11
N SER A 107 -3.63 -5.37 11.54
CA SER A 107 -3.38 -4.39 10.48
C SER A 107 -3.83 -4.84 9.07
N THR A 108 -4.19 -6.12 8.88
CA THR A 108 -4.57 -6.67 7.56
C THR A 108 -5.73 -5.95 6.88
N PRO A 109 -6.78 -5.43 7.58
CA PRO A 109 -7.88 -4.77 6.92
C PRO A 109 -7.57 -3.37 6.36
N LEU A 110 -6.39 -2.81 6.63
CA LEU A 110 -6.10 -1.42 6.30
C LEU A 110 -6.34 -1.10 4.82
N HIS A 111 -5.59 -1.67 3.92
CA HIS A 111 -5.72 -1.41 2.49
C HIS A 111 -6.93 -2.09 1.83
N PRO A 112 -7.16 -3.41 2.02
CA PRO A 112 -8.34 -4.05 1.43
C PRO A 112 -9.66 -3.49 1.96
N GLY A 113 -9.72 -3.13 3.26
CA GLY A 113 -10.88 -2.50 3.86
C GLY A 113 -11.11 -1.08 3.35
N ALA A 114 -10.05 -0.29 3.17
CA ALA A 114 -10.15 1.04 2.58
C ALA A 114 -10.62 0.95 1.12
N ALA A 115 -10.04 0.07 0.31
CA ALA A 115 -10.45 -0.14 -1.08
C ALA A 115 -11.90 -0.62 -1.19
N ARG A 116 -12.32 -1.55 -0.31
CA ARG A 116 -13.72 -1.98 -0.23
C ARG A 116 -14.64 -0.81 0.18
N GLY A 117 -14.23 0.01 1.14
CA GLY A 117 -14.95 1.22 1.53
C GLY A 117 -15.10 2.20 0.36
N VAL A 118 -14.02 2.47 -0.37
CA VAL A 118 -14.06 3.31 -1.58
C VAL A 118 -15.04 2.75 -2.59
N SER A 119 -15.04 1.45 -2.85
CA SER A 119 -15.96 0.83 -3.83
C SER A 119 -17.43 0.98 -3.48
N LEU A 120 -17.76 1.10 -2.18
CA LEU A 120 -19.14 1.24 -1.68
C LEU A 120 -19.59 2.70 -1.48
N TRP A 121 -18.65 3.60 -1.15
CA TRP A 121 -18.99 4.98 -0.73
C TRP A 121 -18.64 6.04 -1.76
N SER A 122 -17.84 5.69 -2.77
CA SER A 122 -17.45 6.63 -3.82
C SER A 122 -18.17 6.35 -5.12
N SER A 123 -18.51 7.41 -5.86
CA SER A 123 -19.03 7.30 -7.21
C SER A 123 -18.01 6.60 -8.12
N PHE A 124 -18.49 5.98 -9.19
CA PHE A 124 -17.64 5.21 -10.11
C PHE A 124 -16.45 6.03 -10.64
N GLY A 125 -16.70 7.27 -11.10
CA GLY A 125 -15.69 8.16 -11.68
C GLY A 125 -14.71 8.79 -10.68
N THR A 126 -14.72 8.40 -9.39
CA THR A 126 -13.82 8.92 -8.34
C THR A 126 -13.12 7.84 -7.53
N ARG A 127 -13.32 6.58 -7.88
CA ARG A 127 -12.80 5.43 -7.11
C ARG A 127 -11.29 5.35 -7.16
N SER A 128 -10.69 5.51 -8.34
CA SER A 128 -9.23 5.46 -8.48
C SER A 128 -8.57 6.66 -7.80
N THR A 129 -9.22 7.84 -7.86
CA THR A 129 -8.79 9.04 -7.13
C THR A 129 -8.78 8.78 -5.62
N ALA A 130 -9.87 8.24 -5.07
CA ALA A 130 -9.97 7.96 -3.64
C ALA A 130 -8.94 6.93 -3.18
N ASN A 131 -8.75 5.83 -3.93
CA ASN A 131 -7.73 4.82 -3.64
C ASN A 131 -6.31 5.38 -3.76
N GLY A 132 -6.03 6.21 -4.78
CA GLY A 132 -4.74 6.89 -4.92
C GLY A 132 -4.41 7.81 -3.75
N LEU A 133 -5.39 8.56 -3.23
CA LEU A 133 -5.23 9.38 -2.02
C LEU A 133 -5.02 8.54 -0.76
N VAL A 134 -5.64 7.37 -0.65
CA VAL A 134 -5.43 6.45 0.48
C VAL A 134 -3.98 5.93 0.47
N THR A 135 -3.49 5.48 -0.67
CA THR A 135 -2.12 4.95 -0.79
C THR A 135 -1.06 6.05 -0.68
N ALA A 136 -1.32 7.24 -1.22
CA ALA A 136 -0.48 8.42 -0.97
C ALA A 136 -0.37 8.75 0.52
N GLY A 137 -1.49 8.71 1.25
CA GLY A 137 -1.51 8.89 2.71
C GLY A 137 -0.62 7.89 3.45
N ALA A 138 -0.58 6.63 2.99
CA ALA A 138 0.31 5.61 3.53
C ALA A 138 1.79 5.97 3.36
N LEU A 139 2.21 6.41 2.16
CA LEU A 139 3.60 6.82 1.91
C LEU A 139 4.00 8.06 2.70
N VAL A 140 3.11 9.05 2.81
CA VAL A 140 3.35 10.22 3.66
C VAL A 140 3.51 9.79 5.13
N GLY A 141 2.70 8.82 5.59
CA GLY A 141 2.83 8.23 6.93
C GLY A 141 4.20 7.57 7.16
N ILE A 142 4.69 6.80 6.18
CA ILE A 142 6.03 6.19 6.22
C ILE A 142 7.11 7.28 6.30
N ALA A 143 7.07 8.27 5.42
CA ALA A 143 8.08 9.32 5.33
C ALA A 143 8.15 10.17 6.61
N LEU A 144 6.99 10.52 7.18
CA LEU A 144 6.92 11.31 8.40
C LEU A 144 7.17 10.50 9.68
N THR A 145 7.31 9.17 9.59
CA THR A 145 7.66 8.34 10.75
C THR A 145 9.04 8.72 11.30
N PHE A 146 10.04 8.90 10.45
CA PHE A 146 11.41 9.17 10.93
C PHE A 146 11.50 10.48 11.73
N PRO A 147 11.09 11.65 11.23
CA PRO A 147 11.11 12.88 12.01
C PRO A 147 10.04 12.89 13.12
N GLY A 148 8.83 12.41 12.86
CA GLY A 148 7.71 12.46 13.79
C GLY A 148 7.89 11.52 14.98
N PHE A 149 8.17 10.23 14.70
CA PHE A 149 8.40 9.25 15.77
C PHE A 149 9.70 9.53 16.51
N GLY A 150 10.75 9.99 15.79
CA GLY A 150 11.99 10.45 16.41
C GLY A 150 11.75 11.61 17.37
N GLY A 151 10.93 12.59 17.00
CA GLY A 151 10.52 13.69 17.86
C GLY A 151 9.75 13.23 19.11
N LEU A 152 8.83 12.28 18.94
CA LEU A 152 8.12 11.67 20.07
C LEU A 152 9.05 10.90 21.01
N ILE A 153 10.05 10.20 20.47
CA ILE A 153 11.07 9.50 21.26
C ILE A 153 11.91 10.48 22.07
N ASN A 154 12.32 11.59 21.46
CA ASN A 154 13.08 12.62 22.16
C ASN A 154 12.29 13.28 23.30
N ALA A 155 10.97 13.42 23.15
CA ALA A 155 10.11 14.04 24.15
C ALA A 155 9.68 13.09 25.27
N PHE A 156 9.37 11.82 24.95
CA PHE A 156 8.71 10.88 25.88
C PHE A 156 9.44 9.56 26.06
N GLY A 157 10.63 9.39 25.47
CA GLY A 157 11.29 8.10 25.32
C GLY A 157 10.56 7.18 24.35
N TRP A 158 11.19 6.05 23.98
CA TRP A 158 10.59 5.10 23.04
C TRP A 158 9.27 4.46 23.54
N PRO A 159 9.09 4.16 24.85
CA PRO A 159 7.81 3.65 25.35
C PRO A 159 6.68 4.68 25.19
N GLY A 160 6.94 5.93 25.58
CA GLY A 160 5.98 7.01 25.44
C GLY A 160 5.64 7.33 23.98
N ALA A 161 6.58 7.23 23.07
CA ALA A 161 6.34 7.40 21.63
C ALA A 161 5.40 6.32 21.06
N CYS A 162 5.57 5.06 21.47
CA CYS A 162 4.68 3.97 21.10
C CYS A 162 3.26 4.17 21.64
N ILE A 163 3.12 4.61 22.90
CA ILE A 163 1.82 4.90 23.52
C ILE A 163 1.15 6.07 22.79
N ALA A 164 1.88 7.14 22.51
CA ALA A 164 1.36 8.29 21.79
C ALA A 164 0.90 7.91 20.37
N GLY A 165 1.71 7.17 19.62
CA GLY A 165 1.37 6.70 18.27
C GLY A 165 0.13 5.79 18.27
N GLY A 166 0.09 4.81 19.17
CA GLY A 166 -1.06 3.93 19.33
C GLY A 166 -2.32 4.68 19.80
N GLY A 167 -2.16 5.62 20.73
CA GLY A 167 -3.23 6.49 21.21
C GLY A 167 -3.81 7.39 20.12
N MET A 168 -2.96 7.97 19.26
CA MET A 168 -3.41 8.74 18.08
C MET A 168 -4.26 7.89 17.15
N LEU A 169 -3.86 6.65 16.87
CA LEU A 169 -4.63 5.74 16.02
C LEU A 169 -5.96 5.34 16.67
N CYS A 170 -5.98 5.05 17.96
CA CYS A 170 -7.22 4.79 18.71
C CYS A 170 -8.16 5.99 18.69
N GLY A 171 -7.65 7.19 18.99
CA GLY A 171 -8.43 8.43 18.99
C GLY A 171 -9.02 8.73 17.61
N PHE A 172 -8.23 8.58 16.55
CA PHE A 172 -8.71 8.70 15.17
C PHE A 172 -9.79 7.67 14.84
N THR A 173 -9.66 6.45 15.36
CA THR A 173 -10.65 5.38 15.16
C THR A 173 -11.95 5.67 15.91
N ILE A 174 -11.87 6.25 17.10
CA ILE A 174 -13.05 6.71 17.83
C ILE A 174 -13.78 7.79 17.02
N LEU A 175 -13.04 8.79 16.51
CA LEU A 175 -13.61 9.82 15.63
C LEU A 175 -14.24 9.20 14.38
N TRP A 176 -13.58 8.22 13.75
CA TRP A 176 -14.12 7.46 12.63
C TRP A 176 -15.46 6.82 12.97
N SER A 177 -15.61 6.29 14.19
CA SER A 177 -16.83 5.59 14.62
C SER A 177 -18.08 6.48 14.63
N PHE A 178 -17.91 7.80 14.73
CA PHE A 178 -19.01 8.77 14.66
C PHE A 178 -19.32 9.24 13.23
N VAL A 179 -18.35 9.14 12.32
CA VAL A 179 -18.45 9.70 10.95
C VAL A 179 -18.61 8.61 9.90
N ALA A 180 -18.23 7.36 10.25
CA ALA A 180 -18.29 6.25 9.30
C ALA A 180 -19.71 6.07 8.76
N PRO A 181 -19.87 5.91 7.43
CA PRO A 181 -21.16 5.60 6.86
C PRO A 181 -21.74 4.33 7.49
N PRO A 182 -23.06 4.29 7.74
CA PRO A 182 -23.71 3.08 8.19
C PRO A 182 -23.49 1.95 7.16
N ARG A 183 -23.62 0.70 7.61
CA ARG A 183 -23.53 -0.45 6.70
C ARG A 183 -24.57 -0.30 5.59
N HIS A 184 -24.13 0.05 4.40
CA HIS A 184 -24.98 0.00 3.22
C HIS A 184 -25.05 -1.47 2.81
N GLU A 185 -26.23 -2.06 2.99
CA GLU A 185 -26.58 -3.28 2.28
C GLU A 185 -26.72 -2.88 0.80
N SER A 186 -25.81 -3.35 -0.03
CA SER A 186 -25.94 -3.16 -1.46
C SER A 186 -27.26 -3.80 -1.90
N PRO A 187 -28.02 -3.21 -2.85
CA PRO A 187 -29.21 -3.87 -3.41
C PRO A 187 -28.95 -5.30 -3.90
N ALA A 188 -27.71 -5.62 -4.23
CA ALA A 188 -27.25 -6.98 -4.53
C ALA A 188 -27.16 -7.90 -3.29
N GLU A 189 -27.11 -7.36 -2.07
CA GLU A 189 -27.15 -8.15 -0.82
C GLU A 189 -28.58 -8.48 -0.40
N THR A 190 -29.55 -7.62 -0.71
CA THR A 190 -30.97 -7.85 -0.45
C THR A 190 -31.54 -9.01 -1.31
N ASN A 191 -30.99 -9.24 -2.49
CA ASN A 191 -31.38 -10.35 -3.39
C ASN A 191 -30.64 -11.67 -3.10
N ALA A 192 -29.89 -11.76 -2.00
CA ALA A 192 -29.15 -12.98 -1.60
C ALA A 192 -30.05 -14.14 -1.16
N GLY A 193 -31.36 -13.93 -1.06
CA GLY A 193 -32.36 -14.94 -0.74
C GLY A 193 -32.96 -15.67 -1.95
N GLU A 194 -32.65 -15.26 -3.18
CA GLU A 194 -33.18 -15.92 -4.36
C GLU A 194 -32.46 -17.25 -4.63
N PRO A 195 -33.22 -18.36 -4.84
CA PRO A 195 -32.66 -19.65 -5.19
C PRO A 195 -31.99 -19.54 -6.57
N GLY A 196 -30.68 -19.67 -6.63
CA GLY A 196 -29.90 -19.60 -7.86
C GLY A 196 -28.67 -18.70 -7.84
N THR A 197 -28.51 -17.82 -6.85
CA THR A 197 -27.31 -16.98 -6.71
C THR A 197 -26.12 -17.83 -6.23
N GLN A 198 -25.22 -18.17 -7.16
CA GLN A 198 -23.98 -18.86 -6.82
C GLN A 198 -23.21 -18.11 -5.73
N ARG A 199 -22.90 -18.78 -4.64
CA ARG A 199 -22.00 -18.27 -3.59
C ARG A 199 -20.62 -18.03 -4.22
N VAL A 200 -20.29 -16.80 -4.52
CA VAL A 200 -18.94 -16.43 -4.96
C VAL A 200 -17.99 -16.69 -3.80
N GLY A 201 -17.12 -17.68 -3.93
CA GLY A 201 -16.15 -18.07 -2.91
C GLY A 201 -14.71 -17.76 -3.36
N LEU A 202 -13.73 -17.89 -2.45
CA LEU A 202 -12.31 -17.72 -2.75
C LEU A 202 -11.86 -18.55 -3.98
N GLY A 203 -12.40 -19.77 -4.13
CA GLY A 203 -12.07 -20.63 -5.26
C GLY A 203 -12.48 -20.06 -6.63
N SER A 204 -13.54 -19.25 -6.69
CA SER A 204 -13.93 -18.56 -7.93
C SER A 204 -13.01 -17.37 -8.26
N LEU A 205 -12.53 -16.64 -7.24
CA LEU A 205 -11.56 -15.57 -7.41
C LEU A 205 -10.23 -16.10 -7.96
N LEU A 206 -9.73 -17.22 -7.41
CA LEU A 206 -8.49 -17.85 -7.86
C LEU A 206 -8.59 -18.48 -9.27
N LYS A 207 -9.79 -18.59 -9.85
CA LYS A 207 -10.02 -18.98 -11.24
C LYS A 207 -10.26 -17.78 -12.16
N ASN A 208 -10.43 -16.58 -11.61
CA ASN A 208 -10.64 -15.36 -12.39
C ASN A 208 -9.32 -14.91 -13.03
N ARG A 209 -9.18 -15.14 -14.33
CA ARG A 209 -7.97 -14.80 -15.11
C ARG A 209 -7.60 -13.32 -14.98
N SER A 210 -8.59 -12.40 -15.01
CA SER A 210 -8.33 -10.97 -14.90
C SER A 210 -7.77 -10.61 -13.53
N LEU A 211 -8.29 -11.20 -12.44
CA LEU A 211 -7.77 -10.97 -11.09
C LEU A 211 -6.35 -11.55 -10.91
N LEU A 212 -6.08 -12.73 -11.47
CA LEU A 212 -4.74 -13.33 -11.42
C LEU A 212 -3.71 -12.50 -12.20
N LEU A 213 -4.05 -12.02 -13.40
CA LEU A 213 -3.19 -11.13 -14.17
C LEU A 213 -2.98 -9.79 -13.47
N LEU A 214 -4.03 -9.24 -12.84
CA LEU A 214 -3.94 -8.02 -12.03
C LEU A 214 -3.01 -8.23 -10.84
N THR A 215 -3.14 -9.35 -10.13
CA THR A 215 -2.28 -9.71 -9.00
C THR A 215 -0.83 -9.92 -9.41
N ALA A 216 -0.59 -10.60 -10.54
CA ALA A 216 0.75 -10.76 -11.10
C ALA A 216 1.36 -9.42 -11.52
N SER A 217 0.59 -8.54 -12.16
CA SER A 217 1.03 -7.17 -12.48
C SER A 217 1.36 -6.38 -11.20
N TYR A 218 0.55 -6.50 -10.16
CA TYR A 218 0.82 -5.81 -8.89
C TYR A 218 2.04 -6.39 -8.14
N ALA A 219 2.36 -7.66 -8.35
CA ALA A 219 3.61 -8.24 -7.85
C ALA A 219 4.84 -7.58 -8.49
N THR A 220 4.77 -7.23 -9.79
CA THR A 220 5.85 -6.50 -10.47
C THR A 220 5.98 -5.06 -9.95
N VAL A 221 4.86 -4.40 -9.66
CA VAL A 221 4.85 -3.09 -8.97
C VAL A 221 5.52 -3.22 -7.60
N GLY A 222 5.14 -4.23 -6.80
CA GLY A 222 5.75 -4.50 -5.51
C GLY A 222 7.27 -4.71 -5.61
N TYR A 223 7.73 -5.55 -6.55
CA TYR A 223 9.16 -5.77 -6.76
C TYR A 223 9.90 -4.45 -7.05
N PHE A 224 9.42 -3.67 -8.01
CA PHE A 224 10.04 -2.41 -8.41
C PHE A 224 10.03 -1.39 -7.26
N GLN A 225 8.89 -1.20 -6.60
CA GLN A 225 8.74 -0.28 -5.48
C GLN A 225 9.66 -0.62 -4.31
N TYR A 226 9.72 -1.88 -3.92
CA TYR A 226 10.53 -2.31 -2.78
C TYR A 226 12.03 -2.31 -3.08
N LEU A 227 12.46 -2.48 -4.35
CA LEU A 227 13.84 -2.21 -4.75
C LEU A 227 14.22 -0.78 -4.35
N PHE A 228 13.39 0.22 -4.73
CA PHE A 228 13.67 1.62 -4.40
C PHE A 228 13.60 1.89 -2.90
N PHE A 229 12.66 1.31 -2.17
CA PHE A 229 12.53 1.54 -0.73
C PHE A 229 13.67 0.97 0.10
N TYR A 230 14.26 -0.14 -0.32
CA TYR A 230 15.33 -0.79 0.44
C TYR A 230 16.73 -0.41 0.00
N TRP A 231 16.92 -0.15 -1.31
CA TRP A 231 18.27 -0.09 -1.86
C TRP A 231 18.69 1.27 -2.39
N MET A 232 17.78 2.25 -2.53
CA MET A 232 18.15 3.52 -3.14
C MET A 232 19.08 4.37 -2.26
N GLU A 233 18.89 4.41 -0.94
CA GLU A 233 19.80 5.13 -0.05
C GLU A 233 21.22 4.56 -0.13
N PHE A 234 21.31 3.22 -0.18
CA PHE A 234 22.59 2.52 -0.38
C PHE A 234 23.20 2.84 -1.76
N TYR A 235 22.40 2.78 -2.82
CA TYR A 235 22.84 3.10 -4.18
C TYR A 235 23.36 4.55 -4.28
N PHE A 236 22.68 5.50 -3.70
CA PHE A 236 23.13 6.90 -3.67
C PHE A 236 24.44 7.07 -2.88
N GLY A 237 24.56 6.43 -1.74
CA GLY A 237 25.78 6.48 -0.90
C GLY A 237 26.96 5.76 -1.53
N GLU A 238 26.77 4.51 -1.94
CA GLU A 238 27.89 3.66 -2.36
C GLU A 238 28.22 3.79 -3.84
N THR A 239 27.23 3.99 -4.72
CA THR A 239 27.45 4.06 -6.16
C THR A 239 27.70 5.50 -6.62
N LEU A 240 26.87 6.46 -6.17
CA LEU A 240 27.03 7.87 -6.53
C LEU A 240 27.92 8.65 -5.56
N LYS A 241 28.38 8.01 -4.46
CA LYS A 241 29.25 8.60 -3.44
C LYS A 241 28.71 9.89 -2.82
N LEU A 242 27.38 9.97 -2.66
CA LEU A 242 26.75 11.08 -1.98
C LEU A 242 26.97 10.96 -0.45
N PRO A 243 27.11 12.10 0.25
CA PRO A 243 27.08 12.11 1.71
C PRO A 243 25.80 11.48 2.26
N GLU A 244 25.85 10.89 3.45
CA GLU A 244 24.69 10.21 4.07
C GLU A 244 23.44 11.07 4.13
N SER A 245 23.57 12.36 4.50
CA SER A 245 22.44 13.29 4.55
C SER A 245 21.81 13.55 3.18
N GLU A 246 22.62 13.65 2.13
CA GLU A 246 22.16 13.86 0.76
C GLU A 246 21.50 12.60 0.20
N SER A 247 22.07 11.42 0.47
CA SER A 247 21.51 10.11 0.09
C SER A 247 20.12 9.91 0.71
N ARG A 248 19.96 10.28 1.98
CA ARG A 248 18.68 10.21 2.68
C ARG A 248 17.65 11.17 2.10
N ASN A 249 18.06 12.42 1.81
CA ASN A 249 17.19 13.43 1.21
C ASN A 249 16.78 13.02 -0.21
N ALA A 250 17.68 12.43 -0.99
CA ALA A 250 17.38 11.90 -2.32
C ALA A 250 16.34 10.77 -2.24
N SER A 251 16.53 9.80 -1.35
CA SER A 251 15.58 8.70 -1.14
C SER A 251 14.21 9.19 -0.67
N PHE A 252 14.17 10.18 0.21
CA PHE A 252 12.94 10.86 0.63
C PHE A 252 12.24 11.52 -0.56
N THR A 253 12.98 12.27 -1.39
CA THR A 253 12.44 12.97 -2.58
C THR A 253 11.83 11.99 -3.57
N VAL A 254 12.53 10.90 -3.87
CA VAL A 254 12.05 9.83 -4.76
C VAL A 254 10.76 9.19 -4.22
N THR A 255 10.70 8.92 -2.91
CA THR A 255 9.50 8.36 -2.26
C THR A 255 8.32 9.35 -2.27
N MET A 256 8.58 10.63 -2.05
CA MET A 256 7.54 11.66 -2.09
C MET A 256 7.01 11.90 -3.50
N ALA A 257 7.85 11.76 -4.53
CA ALA A 257 7.40 11.79 -5.92
C ALA A 257 6.39 10.67 -6.21
N MET A 258 6.59 9.47 -5.65
CA MET A 258 5.61 8.39 -5.76
C MET A 258 4.28 8.73 -5.07
N ALA A 259 4.32 9.30 -3.86
CA ALA A 259 3.11 9.73 -3.16
C ALA A 259 2.33 10.78 -3.98
N ALA A 260 3.04 11.73 -4.60
CA ALA A 260 2.43 12.71 -5.50
C ALA A 260 1.81 12.03 -6.74
N GLY A 261 2.53 11.08 -7.33
CA GLY A 261 2.03 10.25 -8.44
C GLY A 261 0.75 9.51 -8.08
N MET A 262 0.69 8.89 -6.89
CA MET A 262 -0.51 8.19 -6.39
C MET A 262 -1.71 9.13 -6.25
N ALA A 263 -1.50 10.34 -5.72
CA ALA A 263 -2.57 11.32 -5.56
C ALA A 263 -3.12 11.82 -6.89
N VAL A 264 -2.25 12.05 -7.88
CA VAL A 264 -2.64 12.57 -9.21
C VAL A 264 -3.17 11.44 -10.12
N GLY A 265 -2.53 10.29 -10.07
CA GLY A 265 -2.77 9.18 -10.99
C GLY A 265 -4.18 8.60 -10.90
N GLY A 266 -4.75 8.57 -9.70
CA GLY A 266 -6.14 8.14 -9.53
C GLY A 266 -7.11 9.00 -10.33
N ARG A 267 -6.94 10.33 -10.30
CA ARG A 267 -7.76 11.26 -11.08
C ARG A 267 -7.53 11.09 -12.58
N CYS A 268 -6.28 10.97 -13.01
CA CYS A 268 -5.98 10.71 -14.42
C CYS A 268 -6.64 9.40 -14.91
N SER A 269 -6.59 8.34 -14.10
CA SER A 269 -7.24 7.06 -14.42
C SER A 269 -8.76 7.20 -14.54
N ASP A 270 -9.40 7.88 -13.59
CA ASP A 270 -10.85 8.10 -13.60
C ASP A 270 -11.26 8.92 -14.83
N GLU A 271 -10.54 10.00 -15.16
CA GLU A 271 -10.78 10.84 -16.35
C GLU A 271 -10.64 10.06 -17.67
N LEU A 272 -9.56 9.24 -17.77
CA LEU A 272 -9.35 8.40 -18.95
C LEU A 272 -10.45 7.34 -19.10
N CYS A 273 -10.96 6.81 -17.99
CA CYS A 273 -12.08 5.87 -18.03
C CYS A 273 -13.36 6.52 -18.53
N VAL A 274 -13.65 7.77 -18.14
CA VAL A 274 -14.81 8.52 -18.64
C VAL A 274 -14.67 8.82 -20.13
N ARG A 275 -13.48 9.21 -20.61
CA ARG A 275 -13.25 9.62 -22.02
C ARG A 275 -13.15 8.44 -22.99
N PHE A 276 -12.50 7.36 -22.59
CA PHE A 276 -12.12 6.24 -23.49
C PHE A 276 -12.76 4.90 -23.08
N GLY A 277 -13.66 4.91 -22.10
CA GLY A 277 -14.24 3.71 -21.51
C GLY A 277 -13.30 2.99 -20.52
N VAL A 278 -13.87 2.19 -19.63
CA VAL A 278 -13.14 1.51 -18.53
C VAL A 278 -11.95 0.71 -19.04
N ARG A 279 -12.15 -0.04 -20.10
CA ARG A 279 -11.18 -0.96 -20.64
C ARG A 279 -9.92 -0.24 -21.12
N TRP A 280 -10.07 0.80 -21.94
CA TRP A 280 -8.94 1.53 -22.51
C TRP A 280 -8.36 2.54 -21.52
N GLY A 281 -9.18 3.23 -20.74
CA GLY A 281 -8.70 4.17 -19.73
C GLY A 281 -7.75 3.52 -18.73
N ARG A 282 -8.09 2.33 -18.22
CA ARG A 282 -7.23 1.57 -17.31
C ARG A 282 -5.96 1.05 -17.97
N ARG A 283 -6.08 0.49 -19.17
CA ARG A 283 -4.91 0.01 -19.93
C ARG A 283 -3.93 1.13 -20.20
N MET A 284 -4.41 2.29 -20.65
CA MET A 284 -3.56 3.47 -20.89
C MET A 284 -2.86 3.91 -19.61
N THR A 285 -3.58 4.05 -18.50
CA THR A 285 -2.98 4.45 -17.21
C THR A 285 -1.87 3.48 -16.79
N ALA A 286 -2.12 2.17 -16.87
CA ALA A 286 -1.14 1.16 -16.46
C ALA A 286 0.06 1.10 -17.42
N LEU A 287 -0.16 1.05 -18.74
CA LEU A 287 0.89 0.98 -19.73
C LEU A 287 1.78 2.23 -19.70
N VAL A 288 1.16 3.41 -19.64
CA VAL A 288 1.90 4.69 -19.60
C VAL A 288 2.63 4.83 -18.27
N GLY A 289 1.96 4.60 -17.15
CA GLY A 289 2.58 4.76 -15.83
C GLY A 289 3.73 3.78 -15.59
N MET A 290 3.53 2.48 -15.85
CA MET A 290 4.58 1.47 -15.67
C MET A 290 5.65 1.55 -16.77
N GLY A 291 5.28 1.91 -18.00
CA GLY A 291 6.21 2.12 -19.11
C GLY A 291 7.13 3.32 -18.88
N LEU A 292 6.59 4.46 -18.48
CA LEU A 292 7.37 5.65 -18.11
C LEU A 292 8.25 5.38 -16.88
N SER A 293 7.73 4.63 -15.91
CA SER A 293 8.50 4.23 -14.74
C SER A 293 9.75 3.43 -15.13
N ALA A 294 9.59 2.41 -15.97
CA ALA A 294 10.71 1.62 -16.48
C ALA A 294 11.68 2.47 -17.31
N LEU A 295 11.16 3.34 -18.19
CA LEU A 295 11.95 4.20 -19.06
C LEU A 295 12.81 5.17 -18.25
N PHE A 296 12.22 5.91 -17.32
CA PHE A 296 12.96 6.87 -16.50
C PHE A 296 14.00 6.18 -15.60
N ALA A 297 13.70 4.98 -15.08
CA ALA A 297 14.67 4.24 -14.27
C ALA A 297 15.86 3.74 -15.09
N VAL A 298 15.64 3.29 -16.34
CA VAL A 298 16.73 2.92 -17.27
C VAL A 298 17.61 4.14 -17.58
N PHE A 299 17.01 5.29 -17.85
CA PHE A 299 17.80 6.51 -18.06
C PHE A 299 18.50 6.96 -16.78
N GLY A 300 17.85 6.81 -15.61
CA GLY A 300 18.44 7.17 -14.34
C GLY A 300 19.71 6.39 -14.01
N VAL A 301 19.78 5.11 -14.38
CA VAL A 301 20.97 4.29 -14.14
C VAL A 301 22.06 4.49 -15.21
N ALA A 302 21.71 5.09 -16.35
CA ALA A 302 22.64 5.36 -17.45
C ALA A 302 23.39 6.70 -17.31
N VAL A 303 22.99 7.58 -16.40
CA VAL A 303 23.61 8.89 -16.17
C VAL A 303 24.47 8.89 -14.91
N SER A 304 25.47 9.78 -14.87
CA SER A 304 26.41 9.87 -13.74
C SER A 304 26.21 11.11 -12.88
N ASP A 305 25.44 12.12 -13.33
CA ASP A 305 25.13 13.29 -12.51
C ASP A 305 24.12 12.93 -11.42
N PRO A 306 24.48 13.02 -10.12
CA PRO A 306 23.60 12.63 -9.03
C PRO A 306 22.25 13.37 -9.02
N LYS A 307 22.22 14.65 -9.40
CA LYS A 307 20.97 15.44 -9.42
C LYS A 307 20.03 14.92 -10.51
N LEU A 308 20.58 14.58 -11.67
CA LEU A 308 19.80 14.03 -12.78
C LEU A 308 19.32 12.60 -12.46
N VAL A 309 20.15 11.80 -11.78
CA VAL A 309 19.72 10.46 -11.29
C VAL A 309 18.52 10.57 -10.33
N VAL A 310 18.61 11.46 -9.34
CA VAL A 310 17.51 11.68 -8.38
C VAL A 310 16.25 12.16 -9.08
N LEU A 311 16.38 13.07 -10.05
CA LEU A 311 15.24 13.54 -10.85
C LEU A 311 14.59 12.38 -11.64
N LEU A 312 15.40 11.60 -12.36
CA LEU A 312 14.91 10.50 -13.20
C LEU A 312 14.27 9.38 -12.33
N PHE A 313 14.86 9.04 -11.19
CA PHE A 313 14.27 8.08 -10.27
C PHE A 313 13.00 8.62 -9.60
N SER A 314 12.93 9.94 -9.34
CA SER A 314 11.70 10.57 -8.87
C SER A 314 10.59 10.50 -9.92
N LEU A 315 10.91 10.74 -11.19
CA LEU A 315 9.97 10.57 -12.30
C LEU A 315 9.57 9.10 -12.48
N ALA A 316 10.51 8.16 -12.29
CA ALA A 316 10.23 6.73 -12.36
C ALA A 316 9.20 6.30 -11.29
N LEU A 317 9.47 6.59 -10.01
CA LEU A 317 8.54 6.24 -8.93
C LEU A 317 7.24 7.06 -8.99
N GLY A 318 7.31 8.32 -9.36
CA GLY A 318 6.13 9.16 -9.60
C GLY A 318 5.22 8.57 -10.66
N SER A 319 5.80 8.11 -11.78
CA SER A 319 5.06 7.44 -12.86
C SER A 319 4.44 6.12 -12.40
N LEU A 320 5.16 5.31 -11.61
CA LEU A 320 4.60 4.09 -11.01
C LEU A 320 3.43 4.39 -10.10
N GLY A 321 3.54 5.45 -9.29
CA GLY A 321 2.48 5.92 -8.41
C GLY A 321 1.17 6.22 -9.13
N LEU A 322 1.22 6.66 -10.40
CA LEU A 322 0.02 6.92 -11.20
C LEU A 322 -0.91 5.69 -11.31
N CYS A 323 -0.37 4.49 -11.20
CA CYS A 323 -1.13 3.25 -11.35
C CYS A 323 -1.77 2.75 -10.05
N GLU A 324 -1.32 3.21 -8.88
CA GLU A 324 -1.64 2.59 -7.59
C GLU A 324 -3.15 2.56 -7.29
N GLY A 325 -3.81 3.71 -7.41
CA GLY A 325 -5.26 3.80 -7.20
C GLY A 325 -6.08 2.91 -8.12
N LEU A 326 -5.60 2.72 -9.35
CA LEU A 326 -6.20 1.86 -10.36
C LEU A 326 -6.21 0.38 -9.95
N PHE A 327 -5.08 -0.13 -9.40
CA PHE A 327 -4.99 -1.53 -8.97
C PHE A 327 -6.02 -1.86 -7.89
N TRP A 328 -6.16 -1.01 -6.89
CA TRP A 328 -7.13 -1.18 -5.82
C TRP A 328 -8.57 -1.10 -6.31
N THR A 329 -8.86 -0.16 -7.23
CA THR A 329 -10.18 -0.03 -7.84
C THR A 329 -10.55 -1.27 -8.66
N ALA A 330 -9.65 -1.69 -9.55
CA ALA A 330 -9.88 -2.86 -10.40
C ALA A 330 -10.07 -4.15 -9.58
N SER A 331 -9.32 -4.33 -8.49
CA SER A 331 -9.44 -5.52 -7.64
C SER A 331 -10.80 -5.63 -6.96
N THR A 332 -11.31 -4.53 -6.39
CA THR A 332 -12.62 -4.51 -5.74
C THR A 332 -13.75 -4.77 -6.72
N GLU A 333 -13.66 -4.23 -7.93
CA GLU A 333 -14.67 -4.42 -8.96
C GLU A 333 -14.67 -5.84 -9.52
N LEU A 334 -13.49 -6.42 -9.79
CA LEU A 334 -13.37 -7.84 -10.19
C LEU A 334 -13.85 -8.79 -9.11
N GLY A 335 -13.73 -8.41 -7.84
CA GLY A 335 -14.25 -9.17 -6.71
C GLY A 335 -15.76 -8.99 -6.50
N GLY A 336 -16.37 -7.92 -6.98
CA GLY A 336 -17.78 -7.60 -6.80
C GLY A 336 -18.22 -7.70 -5.32
N ARG A 337 -19.06 -8.67 -4.99
CA ARG A 337 -19.58 -8.89 -3.61
C ARG A 337 -18.48 -9.22 -2.60
N ILE A 338 -17.39 -9.86 -3.03
CA ILE A 338 -16.23 -10.21 -2.22
C ILE A 338 -14.99 -9.38 -2.61
N GLY A 339 -15.21 -8.08 -2.84
CA GLY A 339 -14.17 -7.12 -3.23
C GLY A 339 -13.07 -6.94 -2.18
N GLY A 340 -13.38 -7.10 -0.89
CA GLY A 340 -12.38 -7.11 0.18
C GLY A 340 -11.43 -8.30 0.07
N THR A 341 -11.96 -9.50 -0.20
CA THR A 341 -11.16 -10.71 -0.46
C THR A 341 -10.32 -10.57 -1.73
N ALA A 342 -10.89 -10.01 -2.81
CA ALA A 342 -10.16 -9.79 -4.06
C ALA A 342 -9.00 -8.79 -3.88
N SER A 343 -9.20 -7.73 -3.11
CA SER A 343 -8.15 -6.77 -2.77
C SER A 343 -7.08 -7.39 -1.86
N ALA A 344 -7.44 -8.33 -1.00
CA ALA A 344 -6.48 -9.10 -0.22
C ALA A 344 -5.62 -10.02 -1.10
N VAL A 345 -6.21 -10.66 -2.12
CA VAL A 345 -5.46 -11.43 -3.14
C VAL A 345 -4.48 -10.52 -3.88
N LEU A 346 -4.93 -9.35 -4.34
CA LEU A 346 -4.08 -8.34 -4.97
C LEU A 346 -2.88 -7.99 -4.07
N ASN A 347 -3.14 -7.63 -2.82
CA ASN A 347 -2.11 -7.20 -1.86
C ASN A 347 -1.10 -8.31 -1.55
N THR A 348 -1.54 -9.57 -1.53
CA THR A 348 -0.63 -10.73 -1.39
C THR A 348 0.36 -10.78 -2.56
N GLY A 349 -0.07 -10.47 -3.79
CA GLY A 349 0.82 -10.35 -4.95
C GLY A 349 1.87 -9.26 -4.77
N GLY A 350 1.47 -8.04 -4.38
CA GLY A 350 2.39 -6.94 -4.10
C GLY A 350 3.41 -7.28 -3.01
N ASN A 351 2.96 -7.91 -1.93
CA ASN A 351 3.84 -8.36 -0.85
C ASN A 351 4.84 -9.43 -1.32
N LEU A 352 4.43 -10.35 -2.21
CA LEU A 352 5.34 -11.35 -2.79
C LEU A 352 6.48 -10.69 -3.57
N GLY A 353 6.16 -9.69 -4.42
CA GLY A 353 7.18 -8.88 -5.08
C GLY A 353 8.11 -8.18 -4.08
N GLY A 354 7.51 -7.62 -3.01
CA GLY A 354 8.24 -6.96 -1.92
C GLY A 354 9.13 -7.88 -1.10
N VAL A 355 8.84 -9.18 -1.01
CA VAL A 355 9.70 -10.18 -0.35
C VAL A 355 10.88 -10.58 -1.26
N ILE A 356 10.65 -10.66 -2.56
CA ILE A 356 11.67 -11.07 -3.54
C ILE A 356 12.70 -9.94 -3.77
N ALA A 357 12.26 -8.69 -3.84
CA ALA A 357 13.11 -7.56 -4.21
C ALA A 357 14.33 -7.37 -3.29
N PRO A 358 14.24 -7.40 -1.94
CA PRO A 358 15.39 -7.21 -1.06
C PRO A 358 16.47 -8.29 -1.18
N VAL A 359 16.13 -9.46 -1.68
CA VAL A 359 17.04 -10.62 -1.82
C VAL A 359 17.61 -10.68 -3.24
N LEU A 360 16.75 -10.60 -4.25
CA LEU A 360 17.18 -10.76 -5.64
C LEU A 360 17.96 -9.54 -6.15
N THR A 361 17.58 -8.33 -5.73
CA THR A 361 18.24 -7.10 -6.21
C THR A 361 19.72 -7.02 -5.83
N PRO A 362 20.14 -7.20 -4.54
CA PRO A 362 21.55 -7.16 -4.19
C PRO A 362 22.33 -8.30 -4.83
N TRP A 363 21.76 -9.49 -4.92
CA TRP A 363 22.41 -10.61 -5.62
C TRP A 363 22.73 -10.27 -7.08
N LEU A 364 21.77 -9.65 -7.80
CA LEU A 364 22.01 -9.17 -9.16
C LEU A 364 23.05 -8.03 -9.20
N ALA A 365 22.99 -7.11 -8.22
CA ALA A 365 23.90 -5.98 -8.17
C ALA A 365 25.35 -6.42 -7.87
N GLU A 366 25.54 -7.38 -6.98
CA GLU A 366 26.87 -7.96 -6.66
C GLU A 366 27.42 -8.79 -7.83
N SER A 367 26.56 -9.56 -8.51
CA SER A 367 26.99 -10.45 -9.59
C SER A 367 27.20 -9.74 -10.94
N TYR A 368 26.37 -8.73 -11.25
CA TYR A 368 26.28 -8.13 -12.59
C TYR A 368 26.24 -6.59 -12.57
N GLY A 369 26.33 -5.97 -11.40
CA GLY A 369 26.29 -4.52 -11.22
C GLY A 369 24.87 -3.93 -11.11
N TRP A 370 24.79 -2.73 -10.55
CA TRP A 370 23.53 -2.02 -10.31
C TRP A 370 22.73 -1.72 -11.58
N THR A 371 23.42 -1.44 -12.70
CA THR A 371 22.77 -1.22 -14.00
C THR A 371 21.95 -2.43 -14.42
N THR A 372 22.48 -3.64 -14.24
CA THR A 372 21.77 -4.88 -14.55
C THR A 372 20.62 -5.12 -13.58
N ALA A 373 20.82 -4.93 -12.27
CA ALA A 373 19.79 -5.13 -11.26
C ALA A 373 18.58 -4.22 -11.49
N ILE A 374 18.80 -2.92 -11.76
CA ILE A 374 17.74 -1.97 -12.07
C ILE A 374 17.13 -2.26 -13.44
N GLY A 375 17.94 -2.64 -14.45
CA GLY A 375 17.45 -3.05 -15.76
C GLY A 375 16.49 -4.23 -15.72
N VAL A 376 16.79 -5.26 -14.91
CA VAL A 376 15.89 -6.40 -14.67
C VAL A 376 14.58 -5.93 -14.01
N ALA A 377 14.65 -5.04 -13.02
CA ALA A 377 13.45 -4.49 -12.40
C ALA A 377 12.60 -3.70 -13.40
N CYS A 378 13.22 -2.94 -14.30
CA CYS A 378 12.54 -2.22 -15.38
C CYS A 378 11.84 -3.18 -16.35
N ALA A 379 12.50 -4.27 -16.74
CA ALA A 379 11.89 -5.30 -17.59
C ALA A 379 10.69 -5.97 -16.90
N ILE A 380 10.82 -6.33 -15.62
CA ILE A 380 9.74 -6.88 -14.81
C ILE A 380 8.56 -5.89 -14.75
N CYS A 381 8.82 -4.60 -14.49
CA CYS A 381 7.79 -3.56 -14.45
C CYS A 381 7.08 -3.40 -15.81
N ALA A 382 7.82 -3.36 -16.92
CA ALA A 382 7.27 -3.26 -18.27
C ALA A 382 6.39 -4.47 -18.62
N ILE A 383 6.83 -5.70 -18.26
CA ILE A 383 6.01 -6.92 -18.39
C ILE A 383 4.72 -6.78 -17.58
N GLY A 384 4.81 -6.29 -16.35
CA GLY A 384 3.64 -6.02 -15.50
C GLY A 384 2.62 -5.08 -16.16
N GLY A 385 3.10 -3.99 -16.78
CA GLY A 385 2.27 -3.10 -17.60
C GLY A 385 1.60 -3.84 -18.77
N GLY A 386 2.36 -4.68 -19.48
CA GLY A 386 1.85 -5.51 -20.59
C GLY A 386 0.73 -6.48 -20.20
N LEU A 387 0.73 -7.00 -18.96
CA LEU A 387 -0.33 -7.90 -18.46
C LEU A 387 -1.72 -7.25 -18.48
N TRP A 388 -1.80 -5.92 -18.41
CA TRP A 388 -3.07 -5.19 -18.49
C TRP A 388 -3.80 -5.36 -19.83
N MET A 389 -3.09 -5.73 -20.90
CA MET A 389 -3.72 -6.05 -22.18
C MET A 389 -4.62 -7.27 -22.10
N GLY A 390 -4.31 -8.20 -21.18
CA GLY A 390 -5.09 -9.42 -20.94
C GLY A 390 -6.20 -9.26 -19.89
N ILE A 391 -6.26 -8.13 -19.17
CA ILE A 391 -7.26 -7.88 -18.12
C ILE A 391 -8.54 -7.35 -18.78
N ALA A 392 -9.65 -8.05 -18.55
CA ALA A 392 -10.98 -7.59 -18.88
C ALA A 392 -11.59 -6.86 -17.66
N PRO A 393 -12.23 -5.69 -17.85
CA PRO A 393 -12.94 -5.03 -16.77
C PRO A 393 -14.12 -5.86 -16.28
N ALA A 394 -14.62 -5.56 -15.07
CA ALA A 394 -15.84 -6.16 -14.57
C ALA A 394 -17.04 -5.62 -15.37
N ALA A 395 -18.02 -6.47 -15.67
CA ALA A 395 -19.23 -6.06 -16.42
C ALA A 395 -19.98 -4.93 -15.70
N SER A 396 -19.99 -4.93 -14.36
CA SER A 396 -20.58 -3.84 -13.56
C SER A 396 -19.89 -2.49 -13.75
N ALA A 397 -18.60 -2.51 -14.08
CA ALA A 397 -17.84 -1.29 -14.31
C ALA A 397 -18.10 -0.71 -15.71
N GLU A 398 -18.30 -1.56 -16.72
CA GLU A 398 -18.69 -1.14 -18.07
C GLU A 398 -20.12 -0.55 -18.06
N ALA A 399 -21.08 -1.23 -17.43
CA ALA A 399 -22.46 -0.76 -17.31
C ALA A 399 -22.58 0.59 -16.55
N ALA A 400 -21.69 0.85 -15.58
CA ALA A 400 -21.71 2.10 -14.82
C ALA A 400 -21.31 3.33 -15.66
N ILE A 401 -20.51 3.16 -16.70
CA ILE A 401 -20.14 4.26 -17.63
C ILE A 401 -21.23 4.45 -18.68
N GLU A 402 -21.82 3.36 -19.22
CA GLU A 402 -22.89 3.45 -20.21
C GLU A 402 -24.15 4.12 -19.67
N GLY A 403 -24.40 4.03 -18.35
CA GLY A 403 -25.50 4.69 -17.66
C GLY A 403 -25.20 6.12 -17.17
N CYS A 404 -23.98 6.63 -17.33
CA CYS A 404 -23.64 8.01 -16.98
C CYS A 404 -23.94 8.91 -18.20
N PRO A 405 -24.89 9.86 -18.13
CA PRO A 405 -25.13 10.78 -19.22
C PRO A 405 -23.83 11.58 -19.45
N ALA A 406 -23.37 11.58 -20.70
CA ALA A 406 -22.27 12.46 -21.10
C ALA A 406 -22.67 13.89 -20.74
N GLU A 407 -21.88 14.57 -19.88
CA GLU A 407 -22.03 16.01 -19.73
C GLU A 407 -21.82 16.63 -21.11
N THR A 408 -22.88 17.14 -21.69
CA THR A 408 -22.79 17.93 -22.92
C THR A 408 -21.97 19.17 -22.61
N PRO A 409 -21.04 19.60 -23.49
CA PRO A 409 -20.19 20.77 -23.28
C PRO A 409 -20.97 22.08 -23.14
N ASP A 410 -22.24 22.07 -23.43
CA ASP A 410 -23.11 23.24 -23.42
C ASP A 410 -24.09 23.10 -22.25
N GLY A 411 -23.81 23.86 -21.17
CA GLY A 411 -24.59 23.91 -19.93
C GLY A 411 -26.01 24.50 -20.10
N GLU A 412 -26.88 23.82 -20.82
CA GLU A 412 -28.32 24.11 -20.79
C GLU A 412 -29.02 23.12 -19.85
N PRO A 413 -29.75 23.58 -18.83
CA PRO A 413 -30.58 22.73 -18.00
C PRO A 413 -31.74 22.15 -18.81
N PRO A 414 -32.13 20.88 -18.59
CA PRO A 414 -33.31 20.31 -19.23
C PRO A 414 -34.54 21.07 -18.78
N GLY A 415 -35.30 21.54 -19.76
CA GLY A 415 -36.58 22.23 -19.61
C GLY A 415 -37.72 21.34 -19.07
#